data_bf0e6595764b311556e3cad21303463f
#
_entry.id   bf0e6595764b311556e3cad21303463f
#
_cell.length_a   1.000
_cell.length_b   1.000
_cell.length_c   1.000
_cell.angle_alpha   90.00
_cell.angle_beta   90.00
_cell.angle_gamma   90.00
#
_symmetry.space_group_name_H-M   'P 1'
#
loop_
_entity.id
_entity.type
_entity.pdbx_description
1 polymer ?
#
loop_
_entity_poly.entity_id
_entity_poly.type
_entity_poly.pdbx_seq_one_letter_code
_entity_poly.pdbx_strand_id
1 'polypeptide(L)'
;MKKIITDVDGVLLDWNTKFNEWMEEEGFAIQSPDNYAVNLRYDINRDQAEGLIKDFNESVWISHLAYLRDAKEGVQKLVDNGFEIDICTAVGTNEYVQETRNRHLRYLFGKKTFDKMHYVTANGPKDHILKQYDGTGLYWLEDKPENAVTGLKFGLKPILISHPWNTWFHHPEVERVDDWKKVCEIILDE
;
A
#
# COMPACT_ATOMS: atom_id res chain seq x y z
N MET A 1 -22.86 -1.49 5.56
CA MET A 1 -22.27 -0.91 4.33
C MET A 1 -21.05 -1.75 4.02
N LYS A 2 -20.98 -2.35 2.83
CA LYS A 2 -19.80 -3.14 2.43
C LYS A 2 -18.73 -2.19 1.93
N LYS A 3 -17.72 -1.94 2.75
CA LYS A 3 -16.61 -1.06 2.42
C LYS A 3 -15.30 -1.58 3.02
N ILE A 4 -14.19 -1.35 2.33
CA ILE A 4 -12.84 -1.55 2.86
C ILE A 4 -12.00 -0.30 2.65
N ILE A 5 -10.90 -0.20 3.39
CA ILE A 5 -9.85 0.80 3.21
C ILE A 5 -8.56 0.05 2.85
N THR A 6 -7.78 0.55 1.90
CA THR A 6 -6.55 -0.12 1.48
C THR A 6 -5.41 0.87 1.23
N ASP A 7 -4.19 0.46 1.55
CA ASP A 7 -2.99 1.09 1.00
C ASP A 7 -2.83 0.72 -0.49
N VAL A 8 -1.87 1.33 -1.16
CA VAL A 8 -1.57 1.10 -2.58
C VAL A 8 -0.26 0.36 -2.76
N ASP A 9 0.85 0.95 -2.30
CA ASP A 9 2.19 0.42 -2.51
C ASP A 9 2.45 -0.78 -1.59
N GLY A 10 2.82 -1.93 -2.15
CA GLY A 10 2.94 -3.18 -1.40
C GLY A 10 1.62 -3.87 -1.07
N VAL A 11 0.47 -3.30 -1.47
CA VAL A 11 -0.86 -3.90 -1.29
C VAL A 11 -1.57 -4.11 -2.62
N LEU A 12 -1.76 -3.07 -3.40
CA LEU A 12 -2.36 -3.10 -4.75
C LEU A 12 -1.32 -3.15 -5.86
N LEU A 13 -0.23 -2.40 -5.69
CA LEU A 13 0.83 -2.20 -6.67
C LEU A 13 2.18 -2.65 -6.13
N ASP A 14 2.98 -3.22 -7.01
CA ASP A 14 4.35 -3.66 -6.72
C ASP A 14 5.34 -2.49 -6.89
N TRP A 15 5.33 -1.58 -5.93
CA TRP A 15 6.23 -0.45 -5.87
C TRP A 15 7.69 -0.89 -5.69
N ASN A 16 7.92 -1.89 -4.84
CA ASN A 16 9.27 -2.30 -4.46
C ASN A 16 10.07 -2.88 -5.63
N THR A 17 9.48 -3.75 -6.44
CA THR A 17 10.16 -4.30 -7.62
C THR A 17 10.53 -3.18 -8.58
N LYS A 18 9.59 -2.27 -8.87
CA LYS A 18 9.84 -1.18 -9.80
C LYS A 18 10.85 -0.16 -9.27
N PHE A 19 10.81 0.13 -7.97
CA PHE A 19 11.81 0.98 -7.32
C PHE A 19 13.21 0.34 -7.36
N ASN A 20 13.31 -0.96 -7.13
CA ASN A 20 14.59 -1.66 -7.18
C ASN A 20 15.18 -1.67 -8.60
N GLU A 21 14.36 -1.85 -9.64
CA GLU A 21 14.79 -1.73 -11.05
C GLU A 21 15.34 -0.33 -11.34
N TRP A 22 14.63 0.71 -10.90
CA TRP A 22 15.08 2.09 -11.05
C TRP A 22 16.39 2.36 -10.29
N MET A 23 16.51 1.90 -9.06
CA MET A 23 17.73 2.05 -8.26
C MET A 23 18.94 1.36 -8.92
N GLU A 24 18.75 0.21 -9.57
CA GLU A 24 19.81 -0.46 -10.32
C GLU A 24 20.25 0.39 -11.51
N GLU A 25 19.33 1.02 -12.25
CA GLU A 25 19.66 1.96 -13.33
C GLU A 25 20.40 3.20 -12.82
N GLU A 26 20.08 3.68 -11.61
CA GLU A 26 20.80 4.77 -10.94
C GLU A 26 22.16 4.34 -10.34
N GLY A 27 22.53 3.06 -10.47
CA GLY A 27 23.82 2.52 -10.04
C GLY A 27 23.87 2.03 -8.60
N PHE A 28 22.75 1.87 -7.93
CA PHE A 28 22.67 1.36 -6.56
C PHE A 28 22.39 -0.16 -6.54
N ALA A 29 23.23 -0.92 -5.84
CA ALA A 29 23.03 -2.35 -5.63
C ALA A 29 22.37 -2.64 -4.28
N ILE A 30 21.42 -3.58 -4.26
CA ILE A 30 20.77 -4.04 -3.03
C ILE A 30 21.79 -4.75 -2.13
N GLN A 31 21.89 -4.33 -0.87
CA GLN A 31 22.75 -4.94 0.15
C GLN A 31 21.95 -5.84 1.10
N SER A 32 20.72 -5.44 1.44
CA SER A 32 19.87 -6.16 2.41
C SER A 32 18.43 -6.21 1.91
N PRO A 33 18.05 -7.20 1.09
CA PRO A 33 16.77 -7.24 0.38
C PRO A 33 15.54 -7.30 1.31
N ASP A 34 15.69 -7.84 2.50
CA ASP A 34 14.59 -8.02 3.46
C ASP A 34 14.34 -6.77 4.33
N ASN A 35 15.09 -5.69 4.11
CA ASN A 35 14.82 -4.44 4.82
C ASN A 35 13.75 -3.62 4.10
N TYR A 36 12.73 -3.19 4.87
CA TYR A 36 11.73 -2.23 4.40
C TYR A 36 12.34 -0.86 4.13
N ALA A 37 13.16 -0.39 5.06
CA ALA A 37 13.78 0.93 4.98
C ALA A 37 14.83 0.98 3.85
N VAL A 38 14.63 1.87 2.88
CA VAL A 38 15.49 2.03 1.70
C VAL A 38 16.94 2.31 2.09
N ASN A 39 17.17 3.14 3.11
CA ASN A 39 18.53 3.43 3.58
C ASN A 39 19.29 2.18 4.08
N LEU A 40 18.58 1.24 4.71
CA LEU A 40 19.17 -0.03 5.16
C LEU A 40 19.28 -1.05 4.01
N ARG A 41 18.32 -1.03 3.08
CA ARG A 41 18.32 -1.93 1.92
C ARG A 41 19.52 -1.69 1.00
N TYR A 42 19.90 -0.42 0.82
CA TYR A 42 20.96 -0.01 -0.11
C TYR A 42 22.26 0.47 0.58
N ASP A 43 22.32 0.43 1.91
CA ASP A 43 23.44 0.93 2.71
C ASP A 43 23.81 2.40 2.38
N ILE A 44 22.79 3.25 2.39
CA ILE A 44 22.92 4.71 2.16
C ILE A 44 22.37 5.49 3.36
N ASN A 45 22.68 6.78 3.45
CA ASN A 45 22.13 7.60 4.53
C ASN A 45 20.63 7.91 4.30
N ARG A 46 19.92 8.35 5.36
CA ARG A 46 18.47 8.60 5.33
C ARG A 46 18.09 9.71 4.38
N ASP A 47 18.81 10.83 4.39
CA ASP A 47 18.50 11.98 3.54
C ASP A 47 18.60 11.61 2.06
N GLN A 48 19.62 10.81 1.70
CA GLN A 48 19.78 10.26 0.36
C GLN A 48 18.62 9.33 -0.01
N ALA A 49 18.24 8.43 0.90
CA ALA A 49 17.12 7.52 0.66
C ALA A 49 15.80 8.27 0.47
N GLU A 50 15.52 9.29 1.28
CA GLU A 50 14.33 10.14 1.16
C GLU A 50 14.32 10.91 -0.17
N GLY A 51 15.47 11.44 -0.60
CA GLY A 51 15.65 12.08 -1.90
C GLY A 51 15.33 11.13 -3.06
N LEU A 52 15.92 9.94 -3.05
CA LEU A 52 15.72 8.92 -4.10
C LEU A 52 14.26 8.41 -4.15
N ILE A 53 13.61 8.20 -3.01
CA ILE A 53 12.17 7.85 -2.96
C ILE A 53 11.33 8.97 -3.61
N LYS A 54 11.65 10.23 -3.29
CA LYS A 54 10.95 11.37 -3.86
C LYS A 54 11.17 11.44 -5.37
N ASP A 55 12.41 11.33 -5.83
CA ASP A 55 12.76 11.41 -7.27
C ASP A 55 12.08 10.29 -8.06
N PHE A 56 12.06 9.07 -7.54
CA PHE A 56 11.31 7.96 -8.13
C PHE A 56 9.81 8.25 -8.22
N ASN A 57 9.20 8.70 -7.12
CA ASN A 57 7.76 8.99 -7.07
C ASN A 57 7.36 10.17 -7.97
N GLU A 58 8.28 11.11 -8.24
CA GLU A 58 8.06 12.23 -9.15
C GLU A 58 8.45 11.92 -10.60
N SER A 59 9.04 10.75 -10.86
CA SER A 59 9.45 10.31 -12.19
C SER A 59 8.31 9.63 -12.97
N VAL A 60 8.57 9.35 -14.24
CA VAL A 60 7.67 8.57 -15.10
C VAL A 60 7.49 7.13 -14.61
N TRP A 61 8.45 6.58 -13.86
CA TRP A 61 8.44 5.21 -13.37
C TRP A 61 7.23 4.89 -12.48
N ILE A 62 6.73 5.88 -11.73
CA ILE A 62 5.56 5.70 -10.86
C ILE A 62 4.28 5.33 -11.62
N SER A 63 4.21 5.65 -12.90
CA SER A 63 3.08 5.31 -13.78
C SER A 63 3.20 3.93 -14.45
N HIS A 64 4.27 3.17 -14.13
CA HIS A 64 4.54 1.86 -14.70
C HIS A 64 4.61 0.74 -13.66
N LEU A 65 4.03 0.97 -12.47
CA LEU A 65 3.94 -0.06 -11.45
C LEU A 65 2.99 -1.18 -11.91
N ALA A 66 3.38 -2.42 -11.74
CA ALA A 66 2.53 -3.57 -11.98
C ALA A 66 1.56 -3.80 -10.82
N TYR A 67 0.53 -4.62 -11.04
CA TYR A 67 -0.27 -5.15 -9.93
C TYR A 67 0.62 -5.95 -8.97
N LEU A 68 0.31 -5.86 -7.68
CA LEU A 68 0.88 -6.80 -6.73
C LEU A 68 0.16 -8.14 -6.88
N ARG A 69 0.88 -9.18 -7.28
CA ARG A 69 0.35 -10.56 -7.40
C ARG A 69 -1.05 -10.58 -8.03
N ASP A 70 -2.04 -11.16 -7.31
CA ASP A 70 -3.44 -11.33 -7.70
C ASP A 70 -4.37 -10.17 -7.24
N ALA A 71 -3.80 -8.97 -6.99
CA ALA A 71 -4.56 -7.81 -6.51
C ALA A 71 -5.69 -7.39 -7.47
N LYS A 72 -5.46 -7.52 -8.77
CA LYS A 72 -6.48 -7.19 -9.78
C LYS A 72 -7.73 -8.04 -9.64
N GLU A 73 -7.54 -9.35 -9.56
CA GLU A 73 -8.61 -10.33 -9.43
C GLU A 73 -9.33 -10.18 -8.08
N GLY A 74 -8.56 -9.95 -7.01
CA GLY A 74 -9.11 -9.76 -5.67
C GLY A 74 -9.97 -8.50 -5.56
N VAL A 75 -9.48 -7.36 -6.04
CA VAL A 75 -10.23 -6.09 -6.09
C VAL A 75 -11.51 -6.26 -6.92
N GLN A 76 -11.43 -6.87 -8.11
CA GLN A 76 -12.60 -7.09 -8.95
C GLN A 76 -13.64 -7.95 -8.23
N LYS A 77 -13.20 -9.02 -7.54
CA LYS A 77 -14.09 -9.89 -6.78
C LYS A 77 -14.81 -9.15 -5.66
N LEU A 78 -14.14 -8.26 -4.93
CA LEU A 78 -14.79 -7.43 -3.90
C LEU A 78 -15.82 -6.46 -4.52
N VAL A 79 -15.45 -5.78 -5.61
CA VAL A 79 -16.37 -4.87 -6.33
C VAL A 79 -17.60 -5.60 -6.84
N ASP A 80 -17.44 -6.78 -7.43
CA ASP A 80 -18.56 -7.61 -7.93
C ASP A 80 -19.50 -8.08 -6.80
N ASN A 81 -18.98 -8.15 -5.56
CA ASN A 81 -19.76 -8.43 -4.36
C ASN A 81 -20.29 -7.17 -3.65
N GLY A 82 -20.20 -5.99 -4.30
CA GLY A 82 -20.80 -4.74 -3.86
C GLY A 82 -19.99 -3.99 -2.80
N PHE A 83 -18.69 -4.25 -2.70
CA PHE A 83 -17.82 -3.48 -1.81
C PHE A 83 -17.40 -2.17 -2.47
N GLU A 84 -17.45 -1.10 -1.70
CA GLU A 84 -16.78 0.16 -1.97
C GLU A 84 -15.34 0.10 -1.42
N ILE A 85 -14.40 0.72 -2.11
CA ILE A 85 -12.98 0.68 -1.74
C ILE A 85 -12.45 2.11 -1.63
N ASP A 86 -12.05 2.49 -0.42
CA ASP A 86 -11.35 3.75 -0.16
C ASP A 86 -9.83 3.50 -0.11
N ILE A 87 -9.06 4.44 -0.67
CA ILE A 87 -7.60 4.40 -0.67
C ILE A 87 -7.04 5.32 0.42
N CYS A 88 -5.99 4.85 1.12
CA CYS A 88 -5.16 5.67 2.00
C CYS A 88 -3.68 5.38 1.76
N THR A 89 -3.01 6.23 0.97
CA THR A 89 -1.64 6.00 0.49
C THR A 89 -0.67 7.16 0.79
N ALA A 90 0.61 6.84 0.96
CA ALA A 90 1.67 7.77 1.39
C ALA A 90 2.59 8.20 0.22
N VAL A 91 2.02 8.80 -0.81
CA VAL A 91 2.78 9.26 -2.00
C VAL A 91 3.29 10.72 -1.91
N GLY A 92 2.98 11.43 -0.81
CA GLY A 92 3.36 12.82 -0.62
C GLY A 92 2.27 13.82 -1.01
N THR A 93 2.62 15.11 -0.91
CA THR A 93 1.70 16.24 -1.11
C THR A 93 1.77 16.86 -2.51
N ASN A 94 2.62 16.34 -3.39
CA ASN A 94 2.74 16.83 -4.77
C ASN A 94 1.50 16.41 -5.58
N GLU A 95 0.70 17.38 -6.00
CA GLU A 95 -0.55 17.15 -6.73
C GLU A 95 -0.33 16.42 -8.06
N TYR A 96 0.78 16.67 -8.74
CA TYR A 96 1.13 15.96 -9.98
C TYR A 96 1.35 14.45 -9.73
N VAL A 97 2.02 14.10 -8.63
CA VAL A 97 2.23 12.69 -8.24
C VAL A 97 0.90 12.04 -7.89
N GLN A 98 0.05 12.72 -7.12
CA GLN A 98 -1.28 12.23 -6.75
C GLN A 98 -2.16 11.99 -7.99
N GLU A 99 -2.18 12.96 -8.94
CA GLU A 99 -2.98 12.79 -10.14
C GLU A 99 -2.41 11.70 -11.07
N THR A 100 -1.08 11.53 -11.12
CA THR A 100 -0.44 10.44 -11.86
C THR A 100 -0.81 9.10 -11.25
N ARG A 101 -0.78 8.97 -9.92
CA ARG A 101 -1.25 7.78 -9.19
C ARG A 101 -2.73 7.49 -9.45
N ASN A 102 -3.59 8.51 -9.41
CA ASN A 102 -5.01 8.39 -9.73
C ASN A 102 -5.25 7.86 -11.14
N ARG A 103 -4.57 8.42 -12.13
CA ARG A 103 -4.68 7.96 -13.53
C ARG A 103 -4.22 6.53 -13.68
N HIS A 104 -3.10 6.17 -13.02
CA HIS A 104 -2.56 4.82 -13.08
C HIS A 104 -3.52 3.80 -12.44
N LEU A 105 -4.04 4.06 -11.25
CA LEU A 105 -5.02 3.20 -10.59
C LEU A 105 -6.30 3.05 -11.42
N ARG A 106 -6.82 4.15 -12.02
CA ARG A 106 -7.99 4.09 -12.90
C ARG A 106 -7.73 3.30 -14.18
N TYR A 107 -6.52 3.36 -14.71
CA TYR A 107 -6.12 2.57 -15.88
C TYR A 107 -6.07 1.08 -15.55
N LEU A 108 -5.48 0.71 -14.43
CA LEU A 108 -5.30 -0.67 -14.02
C LEU A 108 -6.60 -1.33 -13.54
N PHE A 109 -7.33 -0.67 -12.66
CA PHE A 109 -8.48 -1.26 -11.94
C PHE A 109 -9.84 -0.80 -12.46
N GLY A 110 -9.87 0.24 -13.29
CA GLY A 110 -11.12 0.84 -13.78
C GLY A 110 -11.47 2.17 -13.13
N LYS A 111 -12.24 3.00 -13.85
CA LYS A 111 -12.50 4.40 -13.48
C LYS A 111 -13.34 4.58 -12.20
N LYS A 112 -14.12 3.58 -11.83
CA LYS A 112 -15.11 3.65 -10.74
C LYS A 112 -14.82 2.66 -9.60
N THR A 113 -13.64 2.06 -9.59
CA THR A 113 -13.28 1.01 -8.62
C THR A 113 -13.06 1.58 -7.23
N PHE A 114 -12.46 2.77 -7.14
CA PHE A 114 -12.15 3.41 -5.87
C PHE A 114 -13.08 4.61 -5.63
N ASP A 115 -13.64 4.70 -4.42
CA ASP A 115 -14.58 5.74 -4.01
C ASP A 115 -13.84 7.00 -3.55
N LYS A 116 -13.06 6.89 -2.49
CA LYS A 116 -12.26 7.99 -1.95
C LYS A 116 -10.77 7.73 -2.07
N MET A 117 -10.03 8.80 -2.33
CA MET A 117 -8.58 8.79 -2.42
C MET A 117 -8.00 9.71 -1.35
N HIS A 118 -7.39 9.14 -0.32
CA HIS A 118 -6.72 9.89 0.73
C HIS A 118 -5.21 9.79 0.55
N TYR A 119 -4.56 10.95 0.58
CA TYR A 119 -3.11 11.07 0.45
C TYR A 119 -2.51 11.59 1.74
N VAL A 120 -1.42 10.96 2.18
CA VAL A 120 -0.59 11.45 3.27
C VAL A 120 0.81 11.77 2.77
N THR A 121 1.57 12.52 3.55
CA THR A 121 2.98 12.79 3.25
C THR A 121 3.77 11.49 3.08
N ALA A 122 4.79 11.49 2.24
CA ALA A 122 5.64 10.31 2.05
C ALA A 122 6.15 9.79 3.40
N ASN A 123 5.97 8.50 3.65
CA ASN A 123 6.24 7.87 4.96
C ASN A 123 5.48 8.47 6.16
N GLY A 124 4.51 9.36 5.92
CA GLY A 124 3.74 10.02 6.97
C GLY A 124 2.72 9.10 7.67
N PRO A 125 2.30 9.48 8.90
CA PRO A 125 1.32 8.72 9.65
C PRO A 125 -0.05 8.78 8.99
N LYS A 126 -0.78 7.67 9.04
CA LYS A 126 -2.14 7.54 8.48
C LYS A 126 -3.24 7.80 9.52
N ASP A 127 -2.88 8.09 10.78
CA ASP A 127 -3.80 8.23 11.91
C ASP A 127 -4.97 9.19 11.64
N HIS A 128 -4.71 10.37 11.07
CA HIS A 128 -5.74 11.38 10.81
C HIS A 128 -6.76 10.96 9.73
N ILE A 129 -6.37 10.08 8.81
CA ILE A 129 -7.29 9.50 7.83
C ILE A 129 -8.06 8.35 8.48
N LEU A 130 -7.36 7.39 9.12
CA LEU A 130 -7.99 6.22 9.73
C LEU A 130 -8.98 6.63 10.84
N LYS A 131 -8.72 7.73 11.54
CA LYS A 131 -9.66 8.32 12.50
C LYS A 131 -11.04 8.66 11.90
N GLN A 132 -11.13 8.94 10.60
CA GLN A 132 -12.43 9.22 9.97
C GLN A 132 -13.32 7.97 9.90
N TYR A 133 -12.73 6.79 10.11
CA TYR A 133 -13.38 5.47 10.11
C TYR A 133 -13.46 4.85 11.51
N ASP A 134 -13.27 5.66 12.57
CA ASP A 134 -13.27 5.21 13.96
C ASP A 134 -14.56 4.47 14.32
N GLY A 135 -14.41 3.31 14.95
CA GLY A 135 -15.52 2.46 15.40
C GLY A 135 -16.35 1.78 14.31
N THR A 136 -15.94 1.87 13.05
CA THR A 136 -16.71 1.29 11.93
C THR A 136 -16.54 -0.22 11.77
N GLY A 137 -15.46 -0.81 12.29
CA GLY A 137 -15.12 -2.23 12.09
C GLY A 137 -14.76 -2.60 10.66
N LEU A 138 -14.46 -1.62 9.79
CA LEU A 138 -14.07 -1.88 8.40
C LEU A 138 -12.71 -2.56 8.31
N TYR A 139 -12.51 -3.35 7.27
CA TYR A 139 -11.19 -3.91 6.97
C TYR A 139 -10.23 -2.83 6.49
N TRP A 140 -9.00 -2.89 7.01
CA TRP A 140 -7.87 -2.05 6.65
C TRP A 140 -6.71 -2.89 6.11
N LEU A 141 -6.39 -2.77 4.83
CA LEU A 141 -5.35 -3.55 4.15
C LEU A 141 -4.04 -2.74 4.08
N GLU A 142 -2.96 -3.35 4.54
CA GLU A 142 -1.63 -2.74 4.69
C GLU A 142 -0.50 -3.75 4.47
N ASP A 143 0.71 -3.25 4.15
CA ASP A 143 1.96 -4.04 4.12
C ASP A 143 2.93 -3.65 5.23
N LYS A 144 2.70 -2.48 5.88
CA LYS A 144 3.55 -1.97 6.95
C LYS A 144 2.94 -2.28 8.32
N PRO A 145 3.63 -3.07 9.18
CA PRO A 145 3.10 -3.48 10.48
C PRO A 145 2.62 -2.33 11.37
N GLU A 146 3.36 -1.23 11.43
CA GLU A 146 3.02 -0.08 12.27
C GLU A 146 1.69 0.57 11.86
N ASN A 147 1.42 0.64 10.55
CA ASN A 147 0.18 1.16 10.02
C ASN A 147 -0.99 0.18 10.23
N ALA A 148 -0.74 -1.13 10.14
CA ALA A 148 -1.74 -2.15 10.46
C ALA A 148 -2.18 -2.01 11.93
N VAL A 149 -1.24 -1.92 12.86
CA VAL A 149 -1.51 -1.69 14.30
C VAL A 149 -2.21 -0.35 14.54
N THR A 150 -1.88 0.69 13.75
CA THR A 150 -2.59 1.97 13.85
C THR A 150 -4.08 1.82 13.55
N GLY A 151 -4.47 0.93 12.62
CA GLY A 151 -5.87 0.64 12.35
C GLY A 151 -6.63 0.10 13.56
N LEU A 152 -6.01 -0.71 14.41
CA LEU A 152 -6.62 -1.23 15.63
C LEU A 152 -7.02 -0.12 16.61
N LYS A 153 -6.24 0.96 16.69
CA LYS A 153 -6.55 2.12 17.58
C LYS A 153 -7.88 2.78 17.24
N PHE A 154 -8.34 2.60 16.02
CA PHE A 154 -9.60 3.14 15.49
C PHE A 154 -10.67 2.06 15.28
N GLY A 155 -10.49 0.87 15.89
CA GLY A 155 -11.48 -0.21 15.82
C GLY A 155 -11.64 -0.79 14.41
N LEU A 156 -10.63 -0.69 13.55
CA LEU A 156 -10.60 -1.33 12.25
C LEU A 156 -10.11 -2.77 12.37
N LYS A 157 -10.37 -3.59 11.36
CA LYS A 157 -9.91 -4.97 11.23
C LYS A 157 -8.70 -5.01 10.25
N PRO A 158 -7.45 -4.94 10.75
CA PRO A 158 -6.30 -4.90 9.84
C PRO A 158 -6.00 -6.24 9.23
N ILE A 159 -5.74 -6.24 7.92
CA ILE A 159 -5.17 -7.34 7.15
C ILE A 159 -3.79 -6.91 6.64
N LEU A 160 -2.75 -7.63 7.04
CA LEU A 160 -1.37 -7.37 6.65
C LEU A 160 -0.97 -8.28 5.48
N ILE A 161 -0.64 -7.69 4.34
CA ILE A 161 -0.10 -8.43 3.20
C ILE A 161 1.36 -8.81 3.50
N SER A 162 1.66 -10.11 3.38
CA SER A 162 2.98 -10.67 3.65
C SER A 162 4.01 -10.25 2.61
N HIS A 163 5.14 -9.76 3.12
CA HIS A 163 6.36 -9.46 2.37
C HIS A 163 7.60 -9.91 3.13
N PRO A 164 8.77 -10.08 2.48
CA PRO A 164 10.00 -10.47 3.16
C PRO A 164 10.35 -9.59 4.36
N TRP A 165 10.11 -8.29 4.26
CA TRP A 165 10.44 -7.31 5.30
C TRP A 165 9.49 -7.28 6.51
N ASN A 166 8.31 -7.94 6.45
CA ASN A 166 7.36 -7.96 7.56
C ASN A 166 7.14 -9.36 8.15
N THR A 167 7.95 -10.37 7.77
CA THR A 167 7.81 -11.76 8.22
C THR A 167 8.00 -11.94 9.73
N TRP A 168 8.75 -11.07 10.36
CA TRP A 168 9.01 -11.06 11.81
C TRP A 168 7.81 -10.60 12.64
N PHE A 169 6.86 -9.89 12.03
CA PHE A 169 5.75 -9.28 12.75
C PHE A 169 4.64 -10.31 13.02
N HIS A 170 4.15 -10.31 14.25
CA HIS A 170 2.99 -11.07 14.69
C HIS A 170 2.17 -10.26 15.68
N HIS A 171 0.85 -10.21 15.49
CA HIS A 171 -0.09 -9.57 16.41
C HIS A 171 -1.42 -10.34 16.39
N PRO A 172 -2.02 -10.67 17.57
CA PRO A 172 -3.22 -11.51 17.64
C PRO A 172 -4.46 -10.93 16.95
N GLU A 173 -4.53 -9.61 16.80
CA GLU A 173 -5.66 -8.92 16.18
C GLU A 173 -5.35 -8.42 14.75
N VAL A 174 -4.23 -8.80 14.16
CA VAL A 174 -3.87 -8.47 12.78
C VAL A 174 -3.84 -9.76 11.97
N GLU A 175 -4.79 -9.89 11.05
CA GLU A 175 -4.77 -11.00 10.10
C GLU A 175 -3.62 -10.82 9.12
N ARG A 176 -2.83 -11.88 8.91
CA ARG A 176 -1.73 -11.89 7.97
C ARG A 176 -2.02 -12.83 6.82
N VAL A 177 -1.84 -12.35 5.61
CA VAL A 177 -2.16 -13.09 4.39
C VAL A 177 -1.06 -12.97 3.35
N ASP A 178 -0.93 -13.97 2.50
CA ASP A 178 0.09 -14.00 1.45
C ASP A 178 -0.38 -13.40 0.13
N ASP A 179 -1.69 -13.32 -0.10
CA ASP A 179 -2.28 -12.94 -1.38
C ASP A 179 -3.70 -12.34 -1.24
N TRP A 180 -4.21 -11.78 -2.31
CA TRP A 180 -5.55 -11.22 -2.38
C TRP A 180 -6.65 -12.28 -2.40
N LYS A 181 -6.35 -13.50 -2.81
CA LYS A 181 -7.29 -14.62 -2.70
C LYS A 181 -7.69 -14.82 -1.24
N LYS A 182 -6.70 -14.84 -0.32
CA LYS A 182 -6.94 -14.97 1.12
C LYS A 182 -7.63 -13.74 1.71
N VAL A 183 -7.31 -12.53 1.25
CA VAL A 183 -8.06 -11.31 1.59
C VAL A 183 -9.54 -11.48 1.28
N CYS A 184 -9.88 -11.94 0.07
CA CYS A 184 -11.26 -12.15 -0.34
C CYS A 184 -11.98 -13.24 0.47
N GLU A 185 -11.30 -14.33 0.84
CA GLU A 185 -11.87 -15.36 1.71
C GLU A 185 -12.28 -14.76 3.06
N ILE A 186 -11.39 -14.00 3.71
CA ILE A 186 -11.67 -13.36 5.01
C ILE A 186 -12.84 -12.38 4.91
N ILE A 187 -12.87 -11.52 3.89
CA ILE A 187 -13.83 -10.42 3.79
C ILE A 187 -15.23 -10.93 3.33
N LEU A 188 -15.29 -11.98 2.53
CA LEU A 188 -16.54 -12.46 1.95
C LEU A 188 -17.20 -13.58 2.76
N ASP A 189 -16.45 -14.27 3.61
CA ASP A 189 -16.97 -15.37 4.45
C ASP A 189 -17.54 -14.88 5.80
N GLU A 190 -17.40 -13.57 6.13
CA GLU A 190 -18.13 -12.89 7.22
C GLU A 190 -19.50 -12.37 6.74
#